data_21b13ac6441564dc6ca3a94695c45379
#
_entry.id   21b13ac6441564dc6ca3a94695c45379
#
_cell.length_a   1.000
_cell.length_b   1.000
_cell.length_c   1.000
_cell.angle_alpha   90.00
_cell.angle_beta   90.00
_cell.angle_gamma   90.00
#
_symmetry.space_group_name_H-M   'P 1'
#
loop_
_entity.id
_entity.type
_entity.pdbx_description
1 polymer ?
#
loop_
_entity_poly.entity_id
_entity_poly.type
_entity_poly.pdbx_seq_one_letter_code
_entity_poly.pdbx_strand_id
1 'polypeptide(L)'
;MYIAVTGSKNNKDVYIYQSFRKKDGKSSSRIYKKLGKYNTLLEQFDGDNEKLMAWAKSEAAKETELYNERTGKVTVEFSQAACIPMNEARSFHAGYLFLQQLCTELRIDNICRVIKGHHKFKYDFHAILTDLVYARVLSPSSKLSSYNFCKTLLEPPKYGIQDVYRALSVIAEESDFIQSELYKNSNFIHPRNQKILYYDCTNYYFEIEEESGLKHYGKGKENRPNPIVGMGLFMDADGIPLAFDIFQGNQNEQTTLKPLEKKIIKDFNCSEFIFCSDAGLGSANNRAFNSIGNRAYVITHSLKKMKQEDRDIALNPTQFRKVGSADFIDISTLDETDEEVFNSIYYKEVPVVTGSLDETLIVTYSPKYKAYQQRIRSRQIERAERIISSPCKKRKGKNQNDPMRFVKKTSVTDDGEIAEKKVYELDEEQIAKEELYDGFYAVMTNLEGNIEEIIKINKQRWEIEENFRIMKTEFEARPVYVRRDDRIKAHFMTCYISLLLYRLLEKKIGNRYTAEQIIETLRSMKMTLLNTANGYVPSYTRTEITDSLHRTFGFRTDYEFIKKSTMRSIIKQTKEINLP
;
A
#
# COMPACT_ATOMS: atom_id res chain seq x y z
N MET A 1 -48.22 2.55 -3.36
CA MET A 1 -48.64 1.38 -2.57
C MET A 1 -49.86 1.75 -1.73
N TYR A 2 -50.61 0.78 -1.24
CA TYR A 2 -51.78 1.03 -0.39
C TYR A 2 -51.86 0.00 0.74
N ILE A 3 -52.63 0.32 1.78
CA ILE A 3 -52.81 -0.56 2.94
C ILE A 3 -54.06 -1.40 2.77
N ALA A 4 -53.97 -2.65 3.20
CA ALA A 4 -55.14 -3.49 3.39
C ALA A 4 -55.02 -4.29 4.69
N VAL A 5 -56.13 -4.43 5.37
CA VAL A 5 -56.31 -5.30 6.54
C VAL A 5 -57.00 -6.55 6.04
N THR A 6 -56.31 -7.68 6.07
CA THR A 6 -56.83 -8.95 5.55
C THR A 6 -56.68 -10.06 6.58
N GLY A 7 -57.62 -11.02 6.56
CA GLY A 7 -57.65 -12.16 7.48
C GLY A 7 -59.07 -12.52 7.94
N SER A 8 -59.20 -13.56 8.76
CA SER A 8 -60.47 -13.99 9.37
C SER A 8 -60.88 -13.03 10.48
N LYS A 9 -62.14 -13.12 10.93
CA LYS A 9 -62.72 -12.21 11.92
C LYS A 9 -61.89 -12.03 13.20
N ASN A 10 -61.17 -13.05 13.62
CA ASN A 10 -60.34 -13.05 14.84
C ASN A 10 -58.84 -13.01 14.59
N ASN A 11 -58.36 -13.05 13.32
CA ASN A 11 -56.95 -13.07 13.00
C ASN A 11 -56.68 -12.22 11.73
N LYS A 12 -56.67 -10.91 11.92
CA LYS A 12 -56.41 -9.93 10.85
C LYS A 12 -54.96 -9.45 10.94
N ASP A 13 -54.35 -9.28 9.77
CA ASP A 13 -53.02 -8.67 9.61
C ASP A 13 -53.11 -7.41 8.76
N VAL A 14 -52.24 -6.45 9.05
CA VAL A 14 -52.08 -5.21 8.27
C VAL A 14 -50.92 -5.38 7.28
N TYR A 15 -51.21 -5.16 6.01
CA TYR A 15 -50.24 -5.30 4.93
C TYR A 15 -50.15 -4.03 4.08
N ILE A 16 -48.96 -3.80 3.57
CA ILE A 16 -48.74 -2.87 2.44
C ILE A 16 -48.81 -3.69 1.16
N TYR A 17 -49.68 -3.29 0.22
CA TYR A 17 -49.84 -3.88 -1.10
C TYR A 17 -49.23 -2.98 -2.17
N GLN A 18 -48.60 -3.61 -3.17
CA GLN A 18 -48.12 -2.96 -4.38
C GLN A 18 -49.04 -3.29 -5.55
N SER A 19 -49.63 -2.27 -6.17
CA SER A 19 -50.33 -2.41 -7.45
C SER A 19 -49.36 -2.47 -8.61
N PHE A 20 -49.61 -3.36 -9.57
CA PHE A 20 -48.84 -3.45 -10.83
C PHE A 20 -49.77 -3.85 -12.00
N ARG A 21 -49.36 -3.55 -13.23
CA ARG A 21 -50.04 -4.03 -14.45
C ARG A 21 -49.40 -5.33 -14.91
N LYS A 22 -50.23 -6.35 -15.18
CA LYS A 22 -49.80 -7.58 -15.84
C LYS A 22 -49.52 -7.35 -17.32
N LYS A 23 -48.83 -8.31 -17.96
CA LYS A 23 -48.54 -8.26 -19.40
C LYS A 23 -49.80 -8.16 -20.30
N ASP A 24 -50.93 -8.64 -19.81
CA ASP A 24 -52.24 -8.57 -20.45
C ASP A 24 -52.97 -7.22 -20.24
N GLY A 25 -52.31 -6.25 -19.61
CA GLY A 25 -52.84 -4.91 -19.34
C GLY A 25 -53.74 -4.81 -18.11
N LYS A 26 -54.13 -5.91 -17.46
CA LYS A 26 -54.97 -5.92 -16.25
C LYS A 26 -54.21 -5.46 -15.03
N SER A 27 -54.87 -4.68 -14.17
CA SER A 27 -54.33 -4.31 -12.85
C SER A 27 -54.32 -5.52 -11.89
N SER A 28 -53.25 -5.66 -11.14
CA SER A 28 -53.12 -6.68 -10.09
C SER A 28 -52.38 -6.09 -8.90
N SER A 29 -52.39 -6.76 -7.77
CA SER A 29 -51.66 -6.35 -6.56
C SER A 29 -50.98 -7.54 -5.91
N ARG A 30 -49.89 -7.27 -5.22
CA ARG A 30 -49.16 -8.27 -4.42
C ARG A 30 -48.81 -7.69 -3.06
N ILE A 31 -48.67 -8.58 -2.07
CA ILE A 31 -48.18 -8.18 -0.75
C ILE A 31 -46.74 -7.70 -0.91
N TYR A 32 -46.47 -6.49 -0.47
CA TYR A 32 -45.14 -5.91 -0.46
C TYR A 32 -44.44 -6.06 0.90
N LYS A 33 -45.21 -5.74 2.00
CA LYS A 33 -44.69 -5.82 3.37
C LYS A 33 -45.80 -6.11 4.34
N LYS A 34 -45.57 -6.98 5.33
CA LYS A 34 -46.44 -7.17 6.47
C LYS A 34 -46.05 -6.19 7.56
N LEU A 35 -47.01 -5.40 8.08
CA LEU A 35 -46.77 -4.47 9.18
C LEU A 35 -46.94 -5.14 10.55
N GLY A 36 -47.86 -6.09 10.65
CA GLY A 36 -48.09 -6.86 11.87
C GLY A 36 -49.53 -7.34 12.03
N LYS A 37 -49.83 -7.99 13.16
CA LYS A 37 -51.19 -8.37 13.53
C LYS A 37 -52.01 -7.15 13.94
N TYR A 38 -53.22 -7.03 13.39
CA TYR A 38 -54.07 -5.86 13.61
C TYR A 38 -54.34 -5.60 15.10
N ASN A 39 -54.68 -6.62 15.90
CA ASN A 39 -54.98 -6.46 17.32
C ASN A 39 -53.72 -6.02 18.11
N THR A 40 -52.56 -6.60 17.83
CA THR A 40 -51.30 -6.21 18.50
C THR A 40 -50.89 -4.78 18.15
N LEU A 41 -51.09 -4.36 16.89
CA LEU A 41 -50.85 -2.98 16.49
C LEU A 41 -51.88 -2.02 17.10
N LEU A 42 -53.18 -2.42 17.20
CA LEU A 42 -54.21 -1.61 17.79
C LEU A 42 -53.96 -1.31 19.28
N GLU A 43 -53.41 -2.28 20.01
CA GLU A 43 -52.99 -2.10 21.41
C GLU A 43 -51.86 -1.06 21.52
N GLN A 44 -50.93 -1.00 20.57
CA GLN A 44 -49.85 0.00 20.56
C GLN A 44 -50.34 1.45 20.32
N PHE A 45 -51.58 1.60 19.83
CA PHE A 45 -52.24 2.88 19.59
C PHE A 45 -53.46 3.09 20.53
N ASP A 46 -53.42 2.51 21.72
CA ASP A 46 -54.43 2.66 22.77
C ASP A 46 -55.85 2.30 22.31
N GLY A 47 -55.97 1.35 21.38
CA GLY A 47 -57.26 0.94 20.81
C GLY A 47 -57.83 1.89 19.75
N ASP A 48 -57.08 2.94 19.37
CA ASP A 48 -57.53 3.94 18.40
C ASP A 48 -57.21 3.48 16.95
N ASN A 49 -58.24 3.02 16.26
CA ASN A 49 -58.11 2.56 14.87
C ASN A 49 -57.73 3.69 13.88
N GLU A 50 -58.15 4.94 14.14
CA GLU A 50 -57.80 6.06 13.23
C GLU A 50 -56.32 6.37 13.30
N LYS A 51 -55.74 6.37 14.51
CA LYS A 51 -54.30 6.55 14.71
C LYS A 51 -53.49 5.42 14.08
N LEU A 52 -53.91 4.15 14.29
CA LEU A 52 -53.28 3.00 13.66
C LEU A 52 -53.29 3.11 12.13
N MET A 53 -54.44 3.46 11.53
CA MET A 53 -54.55 3.57 10.07
C MET A 53 -53.79 4.77 9.52
N ALA A 54 -53.70 5.89 10.26
CA ALA A 54 -52.88 7.03 9.89
C ALA A 54 -51.38 6.68 9.91
N TRP A 55 -50.93 5.99 10.95
CA TRP A 55 -49.53 5.49 11.02
C TRP A 55 -49.25 4.51 9.88
N ALA A 56 -50.09 3.53 9.65
CA ALA A 56 -49.91 2.56 8.59
C ALA A 56 -49.89 3.23 7.20
N LYS A 57 -50.72 4.27 6.95
CA LYS A 57 -50.66 5.10 5.71
C LYS A 57 -49.35 5.84 5.60
N SER A 58 -48.81 6.37 6.69
CA SER A 58 -47.49 7.01 6.70
C SER A 58 -46.37 6.01 6.34
N GLU A 59 -46.42 4.80 6.89
CA GLU A 59 -45.45 3.74 6.55
C GLU A 59 -45.59 3.31 5.06
N ALA A 60 -46.82 3.16 4.54
CA ALA A 60 -47.01 2.88 3.12
C ALA A 60 -46.52 4.02 2.19
N ALA A 61 -46.64 5.26 2.62
CA ALA A 61 -46.11 6.40 1.89
C ALA A 61 -44.58 6.37 1.86
N LYS A 62 -43.92 6.13 3.01
CA LYS A 62 -42.45 5.97 3.09
C LYS A 62 -41.96 4.81 2.21
N GLU A 63 -42.61 3.64 2.29
CA GLU A 63 -42.24 2.48 1.46
C GLU A 63 -42.50 2.75 -0.04
N THR A 64 -43.52 3.53 -0.38
CA THR A 64 -43.79 3.96 -1.76
C THR A 64 -42.67 4.88 -2.28
N GLU A 65 -42.24 5.81 -1.45
CA GLU A 65 -41.14 6.71 -1.78
C GLU A 65 -39.84 5.95 -1.97
N LEU A 66 -39.49 5.05 -1.04
CA LEU A 66 -38.32 4.17 -1.14
C LEU A 66 -38.37 3.26 -2.36
N TYR A 67 -39.56 2.70 -2.66
CA TYR A 67 -39.73 1.87 -3.86
C TYR A 67 -39.57 2.68 -5.15
N ASN A 68 -40.16 3.87 -5.22
CA ASN A 68 -40.05 4.78 -6.37
C ASN A 68 -38.62 5.30 -6.51
N GLU A 69 -37.88 5.48 -5.42
CA GLU A 69 -36.46 5.80 -5.47
C GLU A 69 -35.62 4.67 -6.08
N ARG A 70 -35.96 3.41 -5.76
CA ARG A 70 -35.24 2.23 -6.25
C ARG A 70 -35.65 1.78 -7.65
N THR A 71 -36.92 2.00 -8.06
CA THR A 71 -37.50 1.41 -9.29
C THR A 71 -38.05 2.45 -10.27
N GLY A 72 -38.04 3.74 -9.89
CA GLY A 72 -38.54 4.82 -10.73
C GLY A 72 -37.68 5.02 -11.98
N LYS A 73 -38.31 5.03 -13.15
CA LYS A 73 -37.64 5.44 -14.40
C LYS A 73 -37.50 6.95 -14.45
N VAL A 74 -36.33 7.43 -14.83
CA VAL A 74 -36.05 8.86 -15.04
C VAL A 74 -35.93 9.09 -16.52
N THR A 75 -36.72 10.03 -17.06
CA THR A 75 -36.63 10.49 -18.44
C THR A 75 -35.91 11.85 -18.46
N VAL A 76 -34.90 11.99 -19.31
CA VAL A 76 -34.11 13.21 -19.44
C VAL A 76 -34.16 13.68 -20.89
N GLU A 77 -34.53 14.95 -21.10
CA GLU A 77 -34.54 15.56 -22.40
C GLU A 77 -33.26 16.39 -22.61
N PHE A 78 -32.66 16.21 -23.78
CA PHE A 78 -31.50 16.99 -24.22
C PHE A 78 -31.81 17.76 -25.46
N SER A 79 -31.46 19.04 -25.53
CA SER A 79 -31.52 19.83 -26.73
C SER A 79 -30.24 19.70 -27.53
N GLN A 80 -30.34 19.35 -28.81
CA GLN A 80 -29.20 19.31 -29.74
C GLN A 80 -28.64 20.72 -30.06
N ALA A 81 -29.44 21.77 -29.84
CA ALA A 81 -29.08 23.15 -30.13
C ALA A 81 -28.54 23.92 -28.92
N ALA A 82 -28.69 23.38 -27.69
CA ALA A 82 -28.24 24.04 -26.47
C ALA A 82 -26.80 23.64 -26.12
N CYS A 83 -25.95 24.64 -25.97
CA CYS A 83 -24.58 24.42 -25.44
C CYS A 83 -24.60 24.19 -23.93
N ILE A 84 -23.57 23.50 -23.43
CA ILE A 84 -23.31 23.42 -22.01
C ILE A 84 -23.03 24.83 -21.47
N PRO A 85 -23.64 25.25 -20.34
CA PRO A 85 -23.35 26.53 -19.72
C PRO A 85 -21.86 26.70 -19.41
N MET A 86 -21.34 27.92 -19.63
CA MET A 86 -19.92 28.21 -19.34
C MET A 86 -19.60 28.00 -17.86
N ASN A 87 -18.43 27.40 -17.60
CA ASN A 87 -17.92 27.13 -16.25
C ASN A 87 -18.77 26.16 -15.41
N GLU A 88 -19.73 25.44 -16.00
CA GLU A 88 -20.49 24.42 -15.31
C GLU A 88 -19.71 23.10 -15.26
N ALA A 89 -19.31 22.68 -14.04
CA ALA A 89 -18.72 21.38 -13.83
C ALA A 89 -19.82 20.29 -13.85
N ARG A 90 -19.66 19.29 -14.72
CA ARG A 90 -20.61 18.16 -14.84
C ARG A 90 -20.00 16.82 -14.47
N SER A 91 -18.67 16.69 -14.45
CA SER A 91 -17.97 15.47 -14.12
C SER A 91 -17.35 15.55 -12.73
N PHE A 92 -17.67 14.57 -11.89
CA PHE A 92 -17.20 14.49 -10.52
C PHE A 92 -16.61 13.12 -10.24
N HIS A 93 -15.59 13.06 -9.38
CA HIS A 93 -15.02 11.79 -8.92
C HIS A 93 -15.81 11.28 -7.71
N ALA A 94 -16.15 9.97 -7.72
CA ALA A 94 -16.80 9.29 -6.62
C ALA A 94 -15.90 8.25 -5.93
N GLY A 95 -14.81 7.83 -6.57
CA GLY A 95 -13.89 6.83 -6.03
C GLY A 95 -13.26 7.21 -4.67
N TYR A 96 -13.18 8.51 -4.35
CA TYR A 96 -12.69 8.96 -3.04
C TYR A 96 -13.60 8.57 -1.87
N LEU A 97 -14.87 8.25 -2.10
CA LEU A 97 -15.82 7.91 -1.04
C LEU A 97 -15.38 6.67 -0.24
N PHE A 98 -14.74 5.72 -0.88
CA PHE A 98 -14.16 4.54 -0.21
C PHE A 98 -12.98 4.94 0.69
N LEU A 99 -12.14 5.86 0.23
CA LEU A 99 -11.05 6.42 1.03
C LEU A 99 -11.58 7.29 2.17
N GLN A 100 -12.66 8.04 1.95
CA GLN A 100 -13.33 8.87 2.96
C GLN A 100 -13.85 8.01 4.10
N GLN A 101 -14.50 6.88 3.81
CA GLN A 101 -14.97 5.97 4.86
C GLN A 101 -13.80 5.40 5.66
N LEU A 102 -12.70 4.99 5.03
CA LEU A 102 -11.50 4.55 5.73
C LEU A 102 -10.89 5.66 6.60
N CYS A 103 -10.85 6.91 6.12
CA CYS A 103 -10.42 8.05 6.93
C CYS A 103 -11.29 8.24 8.17
N THR A 104 -12.61 8.03 8.04
CA THR A 104 -13.56 8.09 9.14
C THR A 104 -13.33 6.94 10.13
N GLU A 105 -13.15 5.73 9.66
CA GLU A 105 -12.83 4.55 10.49
C GLU A 105 -11.49 4.71 11.23
N LEU A 106 -10.48 5.34 10.58
CA LEU A 106 -9.21 5.72 11.20
C LEU A 106 -9.32 6.92 12.15
N ARG A 107 -10.51 7.50 12.30
CA ARG A 107 -10.78 8.66 13.18
C ARG A 107 -9.83 9.83 12.90
N ILE A 108 -9.54 10.09 11.62
CA ILE A 108 -8.66 11.21 11.24
C ILE A 108 -9.25 12.55 11.69
N ASP A 109 -10.58 12.68 11.76
CA ASP A 109 -11.26 13.85 12.32
C ASP A 109 -10.89 14.12 13.79
N ASN A 110 -10.79 13.07 14.62
CA ASN A 110 -10.34 13.17 16.00
C ASN A 110 -8.87 13.61 16.10
N ILE A 111 -8.00 12.99 15.30
CA ILE A 111 -6.58 13.39 15.21
C ILE A 111 -6.49 14.88 14.87
N CYS A 112 -7.19 15.33 13.84
CA CYS A 112 -7.22 16.72 13.42
C CYS A 112 -7.82 17.66 14.47
N ARG A 113 -8.79 17.20 15.25
CA ARG A 113 -9.39 17.97 16.36
C ARG A 113 -8.38 18.21 17.49
N VAL A 114 -7.60 17.19 17.85
CA VAL A 114 -6.53 17.32 18.85
C VAL A 114 -5.48 18.30 18.35
N ILE A 115 -5.00 18.15 17.10
CA ILE A 115 -4.04 19.06 16.46
C ILE A 115 -4.56 20.50 16.48
N LYS A 116 -5.83 20.72 16.15
CA LYS A 116 -6.46 22.04 16.20
C LYS A 116 -6.44 22.66 17.61
N GLY A 117 -6.45 21.84 18.66
CA GLY A 117 -6.29 22.30 20.04
C GLY A 117 -4.90 22.86 20.36
N HIS A 118 -3.87 22.37 19.68
CA HIS A 118 -2.48 22.81 19.87
C HIS A 118 -2.13 24.05 19.01
N HIS A 119 -2.88 24.31 17.93
CA HIS A 119 -2.56 25.32 16.93
C HIS A 119 -3.66 26.36 16.77
N LYS A 120 -3.27 27.62 16.49
CA LYS A 120 -4.20 28.74 16.27
C LYS A 120 -4.43 28.97 14.76
N PHE A 121 -5.13 28.07 14.09
CA PHE A 121 -5.55 28.25 12.69
C PHE A 121 -7.07 28.22 12.54
N LYS A 122 -7.60 28.89 11.49
CA LYS A 122 -9.05 29.03 11.25
C LYS A 122 -9.54 28.15 10.08
N TYR A 123 -8.64 27.62 9.25
CA TYR A 123 -8.99 26.78 8.12
C TYR A 123 -9.39 25.36 8.55
N ASP A 124 -10.10 24.66 7.69
CA ASP A 124 -10.48 23.26 7.91
C ASP A 124 -9.28 22.34 7.64
N PHE A 125 -8.52 22.05 8.68
CA PHE A 125 -7.33 21.22 8.62
C PHE A 125 -7.66 19.76 8.23
N HIS A 126 -8.80 19.23 8.72
CA HIS A 126 -9.24 17.88 8.39
C HIS A 126 -9.53 17.75 6.89
N ALA A 127 -10.32 18.67 6.32
CA ALA A 127 -10.62 18.67 4.90
C ALA A 127 -9.34 18.78 4.05
N ILE A 128 -8.39 19.65 4.43
CA ILE A 128 -7.12 19.80 3.71
C ILE A 128 -6.30 18.48 3.74
N LEU A 129 -6.16 17.88 4.91
CA LEU A 129 -5.37 16.63 5.05
C LEU A 129 -5.99 15.50 4.23
N THR A 130 -7.29 15.26 4.36
CA THR A 130 -7.99 14.19 3.65
C THR A 130 -8.02 14.43 2.14
N ASP A 131 -8.26 15.64 1.67
CA ASP A 131 -8.23 16.01 0.26
C ASP A 131 -6.84 15.79 -0.35
N LEU A 132 -5.76 16.13 0.36
CA LEU A 132 -4.39 15.86 -0.09
C LEU A 132 -4.13 14.35 -0.23
N VAL A 133 -4.70 13.54 0.65
CA VAL A 133 -4.59 12.08 0.61
C VAL A 133 -5.41 11.52 -0.54
N TYR A 134 -6.67 11.95 -0.73
CA TYR A 134 -7.50 11.53 -1.87
C TYR A 134 -6.84 11.89 -3.21
N ALA A 135 -6.35 13.11 -3.33
CA ALA A 135 -5.64 13.54 -4.53
C ALA A 135 -4.36 12.72 -4.77
N ARG A 136 -3.64 12.31 -3.72
CA ARG A 136 -2.43 11.48 -3.86
C ARG A 136 -2.73 10.11 -4.43
N VAL A 137 -3.86 9.51 -4.09
CA VAL A 137 -4.30 8.20 -4.61
C VAL A 137 -4.91 8.34 -6.01
N LEU A 138 -5.81 9.32 -6.20
CA LEU A 138 -6.65 9.41 -7.41
C LEU A 138 -6.03 10.22 -8.54
N SER A 139 -5.24 11.23 -8.24
CA SER A 139 -4.61 12.14 -9.23
C SER A 139 -3.30 12.69 -8.67
N PRO A 140 -2.27 11.84 -8.51
CA PRO A 140 -0.99 12.23 -7.93
C PRO A 140 -0.35 13.35 -8.75
N SER A 141 0.01 14.46 -8.08
CA SER A 141 0.59 15.63 -8.74
C SER A 141 1.17 16.62 -7.71
N SER A 142 1.49 17.84 -8.18
CA SER A 142 1.87 18.96 -7.32
C SER A 142 0.74 19.40 -6.39
N LYS A 143 1.04 20.11 -5.29
CA LYS A 143 0.01 20.55 -4.33
C LYS A 143 -1.05 21.47 -4.96
N LEU A 144 -0.65 22.32 -5.92
CA LEU A 144 -1.57 23.16 -6.68
C LEU A 144 -2.51 22.32 -7.58
N SER A 145 -1.96 21.36 -8.30
CA SER A 145 -2.76 20.45 -9.13
C SER A 145 -3.67 19.58 -8.29
N SER A 146 -3.21 19.07 -7.14
CA SER A 146 -4.02 18.33 -6.17
C SER A 146 -5.20 19.16 -5.68
N TYR A 147 -4.97 20.43 -5.29
CA TYR A 147 -6.03 21.36 -4.88
C TYR A 147 -7.07 21.58 -5.99
N ASN A 148 -6.61 21.74 -7.25
CA ASN A 148 -7.52 21.88 -8.39
C ASN A 148 -8.28 20.59 -8.69
N PHE A 149 -7.64 19.43 -8.56
CA PHE A 149 -8.33 18.14 -8.67
C PHE A 149 -9.44 18.00 -7.62
N CYS A 150 -9.20 18.39 -6.36
CA CYS A 150 -10.21 18.29 -5.30
C CYS A 150 -11.47 19.11 -5.60
N LYS A 151 -11.41 20.14 -6.45
CA LYS A 151 -12.61 20.84 -6.94
C LYS A 151 -13.53 19.97 -7.79
N THR A 152 -13.06 18.84 -8.29
CA THR A 152 -13.83 17.86 -9.07
C THR A 152 -14.41 16.73 -8.21
N LEU A 153 -14.20 16.75 -6.90
CA LEU A 153 -14.85 15.83 -5.98
C LEU A 153 -16.33 16.23 -5.79
N LEU A 154 -17.15 15.29 -5.33
CA LEU A 154 -18.56 15.56 -5.01
C LEU A 154 -18.72 16.60 -3.90
N GLU A 155 -17.70 16.76 -3.07
CA GLU A 155 -17.57 17.79 -2.03
C GLU A 155 -16.34 18.65 -2.32
N PRO A 156 -16.47 19.75 -3.06
CA PRO A 156 -15.34 20.61 -3.40
C PRO A 156 -14.79 21.35 -2.17
N PRO A 157 -13.48 21.69 -2.18
CA PRO A 157 -12.82 22.41 -1.09
C PRO A 157 -13.49 23.75 -0.76
N LYS A 158 -13.64 24.04 0.54
CA LYS A 158 -14.10 25.34 1.06
C LYS A 158 -12.97 26.21 1.62
N TYR A 159 -11.72 25.85 1.35
CA TYR A 159 -10.49 26.51 1.78
C TYR A 159 -9.69 26.98 0.56
N GLY A 160 -8.73 27.87 0.76
CA GLY A 160 -7.87 28.39 -0.30
C GLY A 160 -6.56 27.61 -0.44
N ILE A 161 -5.87 27.78 -1.58
CA ILE A 161 -4.54 27.15 -1.81
C ILE A 161 -3.49 27.60 -0.79
N GLN A 162 -3.59 28.84 -0.27
CA GLN A 162 -2.68 29.32 0.78
C GLN A 162 -2.84 28.52 2.08
N ASP A 163 -4.05 28.08 2.40
CA ASP A 163 -4.32 27.28 3.59
C ASP A 163 -3.72 25.87 3.44
N VAL A 164 -3.70 25.32 2.22
CA VAL A 164 -2.98 24.08 1.93
C VAL A 164 -1.51 24.21 2.31
N TYR A 165 -0.82 25.27 1.84
CA TYR A 165 0.59 25.47 2.16
C TYR A 165 0.87 25.75 3.64
N ARG A 166 -0.06 26.35 4.36
CA ARG A 166 0.01 26.53 5.83
C ARG A 166 -0.19 25.21 6.56
N ALA A 167 -1.15 24.40 6.11
CA ALA A 167 -1.43 23.09 6.68
C ALA A 167 -0.25 22.13 6.53
N LEU A 168 0.54 22.21 5.44
CA LEU A 168 1.73 21.39 5.27
C LEU A 168 2.74 21.57 6.43
N SER A 169 2.93 22.80 6.93
CA SER A 169 3.83 23.02 8.07
C SER A 169 3.32 22.36 9.34
N VAL A 170 2.01 22.43 9.60
CA VAL A 170 1.36 21.76 10.75
C VAL A 170 1.44 20.22 10.61
N ILE A 171 1.19 19.67 9.41
CA ILE A 171 1.33 18.23 9.14
C ILE A 171 2.75 17.74 9.44
N ALA A 172 3.76 18.52 9.11
CA ALA A 172 5.16 18.18 9.37
C ALA A 172 5.50 18.22 10.86
N GLU A 173 5.03 19.24 11.57
CA GLU A 173 5.23 19.42 13.02
C GLU A 173 4.58 18.29 13.81
N GLU A 174 3.34 17.95 13.49
CA GLU A 174 2.55 16.89 14.15
C GLU A 174 2.76 15.48 13.58
N SER A 175 3.78 15.32 12.75
CA SER A 175 4.04 14.05 12.02
C SER A 175 4.09 12.83 12.94
N ASP A 176 4.74 12.94 14.09
CA ASP A 176 4.93 11.82 15.00
C ASP A 176 3.64 11.46 15.73
N PHE A 177 2.87 12.49 16.14
CA PHE A 177 1.56 12.30 16.72
C PHE A 177 0.58 11.67 15.71
N ILE A 178 0.54 12.17 14.48
CA ILE A 178 -0.32 11.60 13.43
C ILE A 178 -0.02 10.12 13.19
N GLN A 179 1.26 9.74 13.07
CA GLN A 179 1.66 8.35 12.85
C GLN A 179 1.24 7.44 14.00
N SER A 180 1.48 7.84 15.27
CA SER A 180 1.14 7.04 16.43
C SER A 180 -0.37 6.83 16.57
N GLU A 181 -1.17 7.87 16.33
CA GLU A 181 -2.64 7.77 16.41
C GLU A 181 -3.21 6.94 15.25
N LEU A 182 -2.69 7.10 14.04
CA LEU A 182 -3.08 6.27 12.89
C LEU A 182 -2.78 4.78 13.14
N TYR A 183 -1.62 4.49 13.72
CA TYR A 183 -1.30 3.11 14.11
C TYR A 183 -2.32 2.57 15.12
N LYS A 184 -2.60 3.28 16.22
CA LYS A 184 -3.56 2.87 17.24
C LYS A 184 -4.94 2.64 16.62
N ASN A 185 -5.41 3.58 15.80
CA ASN A 185 -6.73 3.54 15.19
C ASN A 185 -6.85 2.44 14.11
N SER A 186 -5.77 2.14 13.40
CA SER A 186 -5.77 1.07 12.40
C SER A 186 -6.07 -0.32 12.97
N ASN A 187 -5.80 -0.55 14.28
CA ASN A 187 -6.15 -1.80 14.96
C ASN A 187 -7.66 -2.04 15.03
N PHE A 188 -8.49 -1.00 14.97
CA PHE A 188 -9.95 -1.16 14.91
C PHE A 188 -10.44 -1.63 13.54
N ILE A 189 -9.66 -1.41 12.48
CA ILE A 189 -9.99 -1.81 11.11
C ILE A 189 -9.41 -3.18 10.80
N HIS A 190 -8.15 -3.38 11.18
CA HIS A 190 -7.40 -4.62 10.98
C HIS A 190 -6.43 -4.82 12.14
N PRO A 191 -6.52 -5.92 12.90
CA PRO A 191 -5.59 -6.22 13.98
C PRO A 191 -4.15 -6.21 13.46
N ARG A 192 -3.28 -5.39 14.05
CA ARG A 192 -1.90 -5.20 13.58
C ARG A 192 -1.00 -6.32 14.13
N ASN A 193 -0.27 -6.96 13.23
CA ASN A 193 0.68 -8.02 13.59
C ASN A 193 2.08 -7.46 13.80
N GLN A 194 2.36 -7.04 15.05
CA GLN A 194 3.65 -6.43 15.42
C GLN A 194 4.74 -7.45 15.81
N LYS A 195 4.49 -8.74 15.70
CA LYS A 195 5.49 -9.77 16.05
C LYS A 195 6.74 -9.67 15.19
N ILE A 196 6.58 -9.22 13.93
CA ILE A 196 7.67 -9.03 12.99
C ILE A 196 7.56 -7.63 12.41
N LEU A 197 8.66 -6.88 12.46
CA LEU A 197 8.78 -5.56 11.88
C LEU A 197 9.83 -5.56 10.77
N TYR A 198 9.40 -5.23 9.57
CA TYR A 198 10.28 -5.05 8.42
C TYR A 198 10.70 -3.59 8.28
N TYR A 199 11.98 -3.37 8.05
CA TYR A 199 12.52 -2.04 7.80
C TYR A 199 13.40 -2.03 6.57
N ASP A 200 13.20 -1.02 5.72
CA ASP A 200 14.08 -0.74 4.60
C ASP A 200 14.10 0.77 4.31
N CYS A 201 15.10 1.20 3.55
CA CYS A 201 15.29 2.57 3.13
C CYS A 201 15.19 2.69 1.61
N THR A 202 14.67 3.84 1.17
CA THR A 202 14.69 4.22 -0.23
C THR A 202 14.97 5.72 -0.36
N ASN A 203 15.14 6.20 -1.59
CA ASN A 203 15.32 7.62 -1.85
C ASN A 203 14.39 8.13 -2.95
N TYR A 204 14.16 9.44 -2.90
CA TYR A 204 13.33 10.18 -3.83
C TYR A 204 14.08 11.40 -4.33
N TYR A 205 14.04 11.65 -5.63
CA TYR A 205 14.77 12.74 -6.26
C TYR A 205 13.93 14.01 -6.42
N PHE A 206 14.65 15.11 -6.56
CA PHE A 206 14.10 16.42 -6.90
C PHE A 206 14.55 16.81 -8.31
N GLU A 207 13.72 17.51 -9.05
CA GLU A 207 14.11 18.11 -10.34
C GLU A 207 14.69 19.50 -10.12
N ILE A 208 15.73 19.58 -9.30
CA ILE A 208 16.51 20.78 -8.98
C ILE A 208 18.00 20.40 -8.92
N GLU A 209 18.88 21.39 -8.99
CA GLU A 209 20.35 21.21 -8.92
C GLU A 209 20.93 21.66 -7.57
N GLU A 210 20.20 22.48 -6.78
CA GLU A 210 20.69 23.05 -5.54
C GLU A 210 20.46 22.13 -4.34
N GLU A 211 21.49 21.92 -3.54
CA GLU A 211 21.42 21.27 -2.24
C GLU A 211 20.97 22.25 -1.16
N SER A 212 20.06 21.82 -0.30
CA SER A 212 19.70 22.57 0.92
C SER A 212 18.86 21.73 1.86
N GLY A 213 19.07 21.85 3.15
CA GLY A 213 18.29 21.17 4.19
C GLY A 213 18.34 19.64 4.05
N LEU A 214 17.21 19.00 3.74
CA LEU A 214 17.10 17.56 3.53
C LEU A 214 17.62 17.11 2.14
N LYS A 215 17.68 18.02 1.18
CA LYS A 215 18.06 17.73 -0.21
C LYS A 215 19.56 17.74 -0.38
N HIS A 216 20.16 16.57 -0.59
CA HIS A 216 21.59 16.42 -0.83
C HIS A 216 21.86 15.45 -1.97
N TYR A 217 22.98 15.66 -2.67
CA TYR A 217 23.49 14.65 -3.58
C TYR A 217 23.94 13.42 -2.78
N GLY A 218 23.52 12.25 -3.22
CA GLY A 218 23.81 11.00 -2.57
C GLY A 218 23.81 9.84 -3.55
N LYS A 219 24.03 8.64 -3.04
CA LYS A 219 23.97 7.41 -3.83
C LYS A 219 22.52 7.06 -4.14
N GLY A 220 21.95 7.72 -5.15
CA GLY A 220 20.57 7.46 -5.59
C GLY A 220 20.42 6.06 -6.20
N LYS A 221 19.36 5.34 -5.82
CA LYS A 221 19.03 4.01 -6.40
C LYS A 221 18.75 4.07 -7.92
N GLU A 222 18.51 5.27 -8.48
CA GLU A 222 18.19 5.51 -9.90
C GLU A 222 19.34 6.09 -10.72
N ASN A 223 20.50 6.32 -10.10
CA ASN A 223 21.67 6.91 -10.76
C ASN A 223 21.38 8.26 -11.49
N ARG A 224 20.46 9.07 -10.95
CA ARG A 224 20.16 10.41 -11.47
C ARG A 224 21.12 11.44 -10.86
N PRO A 225 21.50 12.45 -11.65
CA PRO A 225 22.38 13.54 -11.17
C PRO A 225 21.57 14.64 -10.45
N ASN A 226 20.67 14.28 -9.56
CA ASN A 226 19.79 15.21 -8.86
C ASN A 226 19.95 15.01 -7.35
N PRO A 227 19.76 16.07 -6.54
CA PRO A 227 19.61 15.91 -5.10
C PRO A 227 18.48 14.97 -4.75
N ILE A 228 18.67 14.22 -3.69
CA ILE A 228 17.72 13.23 -3.18
C ILE A 228 17.41 13.50 -1.70
N VAL A 229 16.33 12.89 -1.22
CA VAL A 229 16.01 12.72 0.19
C VAL A 229 15.84 11.23 0.45
N GLY A 230 16.35 10.75 1.59
CA GLY A 230 16.15 9.38 2.04
C GLY A 230 14.87 9.24 2.84
N MET A 231 14.26 8.05 2.79
CA MET A 231 13.11 7.65 3.61
C MET A 231 13.34 6.25 4.15
N GLY A 232 13.22 6.11 5.46
CA GLY A 232 13.12 4.82 6.14
C GLY A 232 11.66 4.52 6.48
N LEU A 233 11.22 3.29 6.24
CA LEU A 233 9.86 2.83 6.47
C LEU A 233 9.87 1.57 7.30
N PHE A 234 9.05 1.54 8.36
CA PHE A 234 8.66 0.32 9.04
C PHE A 234 7.29 -0.15 8.58
N MET A 235 7.14 -1.45 8.40
CA MET A 235 5.85 -2.12 8.21
C MET A 235 5.75 -3.32 9.15
N ASP A 236 4.53 -3.75 9.44
CA ASP A 236 4.25 -4.95 10.21
C ASP A 236 4.31 -6.23 9.36
N ALA A 237 4.04 -7.38 9.99
CA ALA A 237 4.05 -8.68 9.33
C ALA A 237 2.97 -8.85 8.25
N ASP A 238 1.93 -8.01 8.24
CA ASP A 238 0.86 -8.03 7.24
C ASP A 238 1.10 -7.06 6.07
N GLY A 239 2.31 -6.45 6.01
CA GLY A 239 2.69 -5.51 4.96
C GLY A 239 2.11 -4.10 5.13
N ILE A 240 1.46 -3.81 6.27
CA ILE A 240 0.83 -2.52 6.53
C ILE A 240 1.88 -1.55 7.12
N PRO A 241 2.02 -0.31 6.59
CA PRO A 241 3.00 0.64 7.11
C PRO A 241 2.73 1.00 8.57
N LEU A 242 3.81 1.08 9.34
CA LEU A 242 3.79 1.36 10.78
C LEU A 242 4.26 2.78 11.10
N ALA A 243 5.46 3.10 10.67
CA ALA A 243 6.10 4.41 10.88
C ALA A 243 7.12 4.68 9.78
N PHE A 244 7.39 5.96 9.55
CA PHE A 244 8.45 6.39 8.64
C PHE A 244 9.19 7.60 9.20
N ASP A 245 10.39 7.82 8.68
CA ASP A 245 11.10 9.07 8.83
C ASP A 245 11.84 9.42 7.54
N ILE A 246 12.17 10.69 7.36
CA ILE A 246 12.94 11.19 6.23
C ILE A 246 14.27 11.77 6.71
N PHE A 247 15.30 11.59 5.91
CA PHE A 247 16.67 12.00 6.26
C PHE A 247 17.40 12.56 5.04
N GLN A 248 18.52 13.23 5.29
CA GLN A 248 19.33 13.85 4.23
C GLN A 248 19.78 12.83 3.19
N GLY A 249 19.79 13.21 1.92
CA GLY A 249 20.13 12.32 0.81
C GLY A 249 21.54 11.71 0.84
N ASN A 250 22.47 12.33 1.57
CA ASN A 250 23.84 11.85 1.78
C ASN A 250 24.04 11.11 3.11
N GLN A 251 23.01 10.98 3.94
CA GLN A 251 23.09 10.30 5.24
C GLN A 251 23.22 8.77 5.06
N ASN A 252 24.04 8.14 5.93
CA ASN A 252 24.15 6.69 5.97
C ASN A 252 22.86 6.07 6.50
N GLU A 253 22.22 5.21 5.72
CA GLU A 253 20.97 4.53 6.04
C GLU A 253 21.03 3.73 7.36
N GLN A 254 22.20 3.16 7.71
CA GLN A 254 22.37 2.41 8.97
C GLN A 254 22.10 3.24 10.23
N THR A 255 22.35 4.55 10.17
CA THR A 255 22.16 5.44 11.33
C THR A 255 20.71 5.86 11.53
N THR A 256 19.83 5.64 10.56
CA THR A 256 18.44 6.07 10.58
C THR A 256 17.53 5.09 11.33
N LEU A 257 17.94 3.83 11.45
CA LEU A 257 17.17 2.76 12.07
C LEU A 257 16.86 3.02 13.54
N LYS A 258 17.89 3.17 14.39
CA LYS A 258 17.72 3.30 15.84
C LYS A 258 16.83 4.45 16.29
N PRO A 259 16.92 5.67 15.72
CA PRO A 259 16.02 6.76 16.08
C PRO A 259 14.54 6.40 15.85
N LEU A 260 14.24 5.78 14.70
CA LEU A 260 12.87 5.41 14.36
C LEU A 260 12.36 4.22 15.19
N GLU A 261 13.22 3.22 15.50
CA GLU A 261 12.89 2.13 16.43
C GLU A 261 12.58 2.63 17.85
N LYS A 262 13.38 3.55 18.37
CA LYS A 262 13.13 4.16 19.69
C LYS A 262 11.78 4.85 19.73
N LYS A 263 11.38 5.52 18.65
CA LYS A 263 10.07 6.13 18.50
C LYS A 263 8.96 5.08 18.51
N ILE A 264 9.11 3.99 17.77
CA ILE A 264 8.14 2.89 17.75
C ILE A 264 7.98 2.28 19.14
N ILE A 265 9.06 2.00 19.82
CA ILE A 265 9.04 1.45 21.19
C ILE A 265 8.30 2.39 22.14
N LYS A 266 8.57 3.70 22.07
CA LYS A 266 8.01 4.70 22.98
C LYS A 266 6.57 5.06 22.65
N ASP A 267 6.30 5.43 21.40
CA ASP A 267 5.05 6.11 21.00
C ASP A 267 3.98 5.10 20.55
N PHE A 268 4.39 3.90 20.11
CA PHE A 268 3.49 2.83 19.65
C PHE A 268 3.35 1.70 20.66
N ASN A 269 4.09 1.76 21.78
CA ASN A 269 4.13 0.71 22.80
C ASN A 269 4.49 -0.68 22.23
N CYS A 270 5.38 -0.70 21.22
CA CYS A 270 5.82 -1.90 20.53
C CYS A 270 7.27 -2.19 20.95
N SER A 271 7.45 -2.99 22.03
CA SER A 271 8.75 -3.28 22.64
C SER A 271 9.29 -4.69 22.37
N GLU A 272 8.43 -5.59 21.87
CA GLU A 272 8.74 -6.99 21.60
C GLU A 272 8.45 -7.31 20.14
N PHE A 273 9.48 -7.56 19.36
CA PHE A 273 9.36 -7.86 17.94
C PHE A 273 10.60 -8.52 17.37
N ILE A 274 10.45 -9.17 16.23
CA ILE A 274 11.53 -9.66 15.38
C ILE A 274 11.79 -8.59 14.31
N PHE A 275 12.97 -7.98 14.35
CA PHE A 275 13.42 -7.02 13.35
C PHE A 275 13.91 -7.74 12.10
N CYS A 276 13.39 -7.38 10.91
CA CYS A 276 13.84 -7.94 9.64
C CYS A 276 14.27 -6.86 8.67
N SER A 277 15.49 -6.99 8.10
CA SER A 277 16.01 -6.04 7.11
C SER A 277 16.99 -6.68 6.13
N ASP A 278 17.46 -5.87 5.19
CA ASP A 278 18.53 -6.27 4.26
C ASP A 278 19.92 -6.19 4.90
N ALA A 279 20.93 -6.68 4.17
CA ALA A 279 22.32 -6.67 4.61
C ALA A 279 22.91 -5.25 4.77
N GLY A 280 22.36 -4.25 4.10
CA GLY A 280 22.80 -2.88 4.18
C GLY A 280 22.55 -2.24 5.55
N LEU A 281 21.54 -2.70 6.25
CA LEU A 281 21.10 -2.18 7.54
C LEU A 281 21.59 -3.04 8.74
N GLY A 282 22.24 -4.18 8.46
CA GLY A 282 22.67 -5.18 9.45
C GLY A 282 24.00 -4.89 10.13
N SER A 283 24.33 -3.64 10.49
CA SER A 283 25.54 -3.37 11.27
C SER A 283 25.53 -4.05 12.65
N ALA A 284 26.70 -4.39 13.19
CA ALA A 284 26.81 -4.98 14.53
C ALA A 284 26.08 -4.13 15.59
N ASN A 285 26.15 -2.80 15.47
CA ASN A 285 25.45 -1.88 16.36
C ASN A 285 23.92 -1.99 16.27
N ASN A 286 23.36 -2.19 15.05
CA ASN A 286 21.92 -2.37 14.87
C ASN A 286 21.48 -3.73 15.40
N ARG A 287 22.26 -4.78 15.17
CA ARG A 287 22.00 -6.12 15.72
C ARG A 287 22.05 -6.11 17.25
N ALA A 288 23.08 -5.50 17.85
CA ALA A 288 23.18 -5.36 19.30
C ALA A 288 21.98 -4.60 19.91
N PHE A 289 21.48 -3.57 19.27
CA PHE A 289 20.28 -2.86 19.73
C PHE A 289 19.04 -3.76 19.67
N ASN A 290 18.92 -4.59 18.64
CA ASN A 290 17.82 -5.53 18.46
C ASN A 290 17.99 -6.87 19.20
N SER A 291 19.04 -7.01 20.03
CA SER A 291 19.22 -8.13 20.98
C SER A 291 18.83 -7.75 22.40
N ILE A 292 18.34 -6.53 22.65
CA ILE A 292 18.00 -6.06 24.00
C ILE A 292 16.57 -6.43 24.36
N GLY A 293 16.36 -7.01 25.55
CA GLY A 293 15.04 -7.43 26.02
C GLY A 293 14.49 -8.61 25.21
N ASN A 294 13.20 -8.54 24.85
CA ASN A 294 12.51 -9.60 24.09
C ASN A 294 12.55 -9.34 22.57
N ARG A 295 13.56 -8.62 22.07
CA ARG A 295 13.73 -8.39 20.64
C ARG A 295 14.70 -9.41 20.04
N ALA A 296 14.38 -9.79 18.82
CA ALA A 296 15.26 -10.60 17.98
C ALA A 296 15.39 -9.97 16.59
N TYR A 297 16.26 -10.50 15.75
CA TYR A 297 16.43 -10.02 14.39
C TYR A 297 16.64 -11.17 13.40
N VAL A 298 16.27 -10.91 12.16
CA VAL A 298 16.50 -11.74 10.97
C VAL A 298 17.02 -10.83 9.87
N ILE A 299 18.31 -10.86 9.60
CA ILE A 299 18.97 -9.92 8.70
C ILE A 299 19.69 -10.67 7.59
N THR A 300 19.44 -10.29 6.34
CA THR A 300 20.20 -10.83 5.21
C THR A 300 21.70 -10.60 5.42
N HIS A 301 22.51 -11.63 5.23
CA HIS A 301 23.96 -11.54 5.37
C HIS A 301 24.66 -11.83 4.04
N SER A 302 25.70 -11.06 3.72
CA SER A 302 26.46 -11.23 2.48
C SER A 302 27.61 -12.20 2.68
N LEU A 303 27.50 -13.41 2.16
CA LEU A 303 28.57 -14.41 2.18
C LEU A 303 29.88 -13.88 1.58
N LYS A 304 29.80 -13.03 0.53
CA LYS A 304 30.97 -12.42 -0.12
C LYS A 304 31.77 -11.49 0.79
N LYS A 305 31.16 -10.95 1.86
CA LYS A 305 31.80 -10.01 2.81
C LYS A 305 32.29 -10.67 4.08
N MET A 306 32.08 -11.97 4.23
CA MET A 306 32.53 -12.74 5.39
C MET A 306 34.05 -12.94 5.35
N LYS A 307 34.65 -13.21 6.53
CA LYS A 307 36.03 -13.69 6.62
C LYS A 307 36.15 -15.02 5.88
N GLN A 308 37.35 -15.32 5.41
CA GLN A 308 37.58 -16.52 4.59
C GLN A 308 37.17 -17.80 5.32
N GLU A 309 37.57 -17.95 6.58
CA GLU A 309 37.29 -19.13 7.41
C GLU A 309 35.79 -19.37 7.56
N ASP A 310 35.02 -18.35 7.95
CA ASP A 310 33.55 -18.45 8.13
C ASP A 310 32.85 -18.73 6.80
N ARG A 311 33.36 -18.14 5.72
CA ARG A 311 32.82 -18.34 4.36
C ARG A 311 33.05 -19.76 3.87
N ASP A 312 34.22 -20.34 4.12
CA ASP A 312 34.55 -21.69 3.72
C ASP A 312 33.68 -22.71 4.47
N ILE A 313 33.38 -22.46 5.75
CA ILE A 313 32.41 -23.25 6.52
C ILE A 313 31.01 -23.09 5.93
N ALA A 314 30.59 -21.87 5.62
CA ALA A 314 29.26 -21.58 5.07
C ALA A 314 29.01 -22.24 3.70
N LEU A 315 30.02 -22.22 2.83
CA LEU A 315 29.93 -22.77 1.45
C LEU A 315 30.26 -24.26 1.38
N ASN A 316 30.78 -24.90 2.43
CA ASN A 316 31.03 -26.33 2.44
C ASN A 316 29.71 -27.10 2.16
N PRO A 317 29.62 -27.96 1.13
CA PRO A 317 28.38 -28.62 0.72
C PRO A 317 27.82 -29.63 1.72
N THR A 318 28.62 -30.05 2.70
CA THR A 318 28.21 -31.04 3.72
C THR A 318 27.37 -30.42 4.83
N GLN A 319 26.64 -31.27 5.55
CA GLN A 319 25.85 -30.89 6.76
C GLN A 319 24.65 -29.97 6.45
N PHE A 320 24.15 -29.95 5.23
CA PHE A 320 22.86 -29.36 4.94
C PHE A 320 21.71 -30.29 5.36
N ARG A 321 20.55 -29.71 5.61
CA ARG A 321 19.28 -30.42 5.82
C ARG A 321 18.26 -29.89 4.84
N LYS A 322 17.38 -30.76 4.34
CA LYS A 322 16.19 -30.29 3.61
C LYS A 322 15.23 -29.63 4.61
N VAL A 323 14.61 -28.52 4.25
CA VAL A 323 13.56 -27.91 5.06
C VAL A 323 12.46 -28.92 5.32
N GLY A 324 12.12 -29.17 6.58
CA GLY A 324 11.17 -30.21 7.00
C GLY A 324 11.80 -31.60 7.25
N SER A 325 13.12 -31.80 7.10
CA SER A 325 13.83 -33.05 7.42
C SER A 325 14.93 -32.83 8.46
N ALA A 326 15.18 -33.86 9.27
CA ALA A 326 16.28 -33.88 10.21
C ALA A 326 17.58 -34.45 9.62
N ASP A 327 17.53 -35.09 8.45
CA ASP A 327 18.64 -35.80 7.85
C ASP A 327 19.68 -34.85 7.24
N PHE A 328 20.95 -35.13 7.48
CA PHE A 328 22.05 -34.42 6.86
C PHE A 328 22.27 -34.87 5.42
N ILE A 329 22.46 -33.93 4.53
CA ILE A 329 22.63 -34.12 3.09
C ILE A 329 23.89 -33.38 2.65
N ASP A 330 24.63 -33.95 1.71
CA ASP A 330 25.64 -33.26 0.92
C ASP A 330 24.98 -32.68 -0.34
N ILE A 331 24.90 -31.37 -0.43
CA ILE A 331 24.22 -30.69 -1.56
C ILE A 331 24.95 -30.84 -2.89
N SER A 332 26.23 -31.28 -2.89
CA SER A 332 26.97 -31.56 -4.12
C SER A 332 26.50 -32.86 -4.81
N THR A 333 25.82 -33.75 -4.07
CA THR A 333 25.30 -35.03 -4.59
C THR A 333 23.84 -34.97 -5.05
N LEU A 334 23.21 -33.76 -5.00
CA LEU A 334 21.83 -33.60 -5.38
C LEU A 334 21.63 -33.78 -6.90
N ASP A 335 20.62 -34.54 -7.27
CA ASP A 335 20.14 -34.58 -8.66
C ASP A 335 19.20 -33.37 -8.90
N GLU A 336 19.79 -32.26 -9.38
CA GLU A 336 19.07 -31.02 -9.65
C GLU A 336 18.07 -31.12 -10.82
N THR A 337 18.03 -32.24 -11.54
CA THR A 337 17.04 -32.51 -12.61
C THR A 337 15.73 -33.08 -12.06
N ASP A 338 15.74 -33.61 -10.85
CA ASP A 338 14.53 -34.02 -10.13
C ASP A 338 13.70 -32.81 -9.73
N GLU A 339 12.40 -32.80 -10.04
CA GLU A 339 11.49 -31.68 -9.81
C GLU A 339 11.31 -31.36 -8.31
N GLU A 340 11.29 -32.38 -7.46
CA GLU A 340 11.17 -32.18 -6.01
C GLU A 340 12.46 -31.57 -5.45
N VAL A 341 13.62 -32.07 -5.86
CA VAL A 341 14.94 -31.51 -5.49
C VAL A 341 15.07 -30.08 -5.97
N PHE A 342 14.70 -29.80 -7.22
CA PHE A 342 14.77 -28.48 -7.83
C PHE A 342 13.96 -27.42 -7.08
N ASN A 343 12.78 -27.77 -6.58
CA ASN A 343 11.90 -26.86 -5.84
C ASN A 343 12.18 -26.83 -4.33
N SER A 344 13.07 -27.67 -3.83
CA SER A 344 13.41 -27.76 -2.41
C SER A 344 14.39 -26.67 -1.97
N ILE A 345 14.40 -26.43 -0.66
CA ILE A 345 15.36 -25.54 0.01
C ILE A 345 16.12 -26.37 1.04
N TYR A 346 17.41 -26.26 1.00
CA TYR A 346 18.33 -26.87 1.96
C TYR A 346 18.92 -25.79 2.85
N TYR A 347 19.21 -26.08 4.11
CA TYR A 347 19.79 -25.12 5.03
C TYR A 347 20.86 -25.75 5.91
N LYS A 348 21.75 -24.91 6.40
CA LYS A 348 22.77 -25.22 7.40
C LYS A 348 22.86 -24.08 8.42
N GLU A 349 23.02 -24.43 9.67
CA GLU A 349 23.22 -23.51 10.77
C GLU A 349 24.72 -23.44 11.12
N VAL A 350 25.25 -22.23 11.16
CA VAL A 350 26.66 -21.98 11.52
C VAL A 350 26.66 -21.00 12.69
N PRO A 351 27.09 -21.42 13.89
CA PRO A 351 27.28 -20.51 15.02
C PRO A 351 28.35 -19.46 14.68
N VAL A 352 28.07 -18.20 14.96
CA VAL A 352 29.00 -17.09 14.72
C VAL A 352 29.01 -16.17 15.93
N VAL A 353 30.20 -15.80 16.38
CA VAL A 353 30.37 -14.82 17.46
C VAL A 353 30.86 -13.50 16.87
N THR A 354 30.08 -12.44 17.01
CA THR A 354 30.44 -11.10 16.58
C THR A 354 30.58 -10.16 17.78
N GLY A 355 31.78 -10.00 18.30
CA GLY A 355 31.99 -9.23 19.53
C GLY A 355 31.33 -9.90 20.73
N SER A 356 30.29 -9.28 21.31
CA SER A 356 29.49 -9.82 22.41
C SER A 356 28.18 -10.50 21.96
N LEU A 357 27.98 -10.66 20.67
CA LEU A 357 26.73 -11.24 20.12
C LEU A 357 26.98 -12.72 19.77
N ASP A 358 26.19 -13.58 20.38
CA ASP A 358 26.04 -14.98 19.97
C ASP A 358 24.94 -15.02 18.88
N GLU A 359 25.32 -15.40 17.68
CA GLU A 359 24.47 -15.35 16.50
C GLU A 359 24.48 -16.68 15.76
N THR A 360 23.45 -16.95 15.03
CA THR A 360 23.39 -18.08 14.09
C THR A 360 23.32 -17.55 12.66
N LEU A 361 24.25 -17.99 11.83
CA LEU A 361 24.18 -17.80 10.38
C LEU A 361 23.42 -18.98 9.79
N ILE A 362 22.25 -18.71 9.26
CA ILE A 362 21.47 -19.70 8.50
C ILE A 362 21.84 -19.54 7.03
N VAL A 363 22.54 -20.52 6.49
CA VAL A 363 22.91 -20.60 5.09
C VAL A 363 21.90 -21.47 4.37
N THR A 364 21.22 -20.94 3.38
CA THR A 364 20.28 -21.70 2.56
C THR A 364 20.87 -21.94 1.16
N TYR A 365 20.56 -23.12 0.60
CA TYR A 365 20.85 -23.48 -0.78
C TYR A 365 19.56 -23.91 -1.50
N SER A 366 19.38 -23.44 -2.74
CA SER A 366 18.25 -23.79 -3.57
C SER A 366 18.68 -23.96 -5.02
N PRO A 367 18.47 -25.13 -5.64
CA PRO A 367 18.75 -25.36 -7.07
C PRO A 367 18.00 -24.38 -7.98
N LYS A 368 16.76 -24.08 -7.65
CA LYS A 368 15.94 -23.07 -8.37
C LYS A 368 16.55 -21.68 -8.33
N TYR A 369 17.10 -21.26 -7.19
CA TYR A 369 17.79 -19.98 -7.05
C TYR A 369 19.13 -19.98 -7.79
N LYS A 370 19.87 -21.07 -7.76
CA LYS A 370 21.09 -21.29 -8.57
C LYS A 370 20.81 -21.10 -10.06
N ALA A 371 19.82 -21.80 -10.60
CA ALA A 371 19.43 -21.67 -12.01
C ALA A 371 19.01 -20.24 -12.38
N TYR A 372 18.33 -19.54 -11.48
CA TYR A 372 17.97 -18.12 -11.66
C TYR A 372 19.22 -17.24 -11.75
N GLN A 373 20.19 -17.40 -10.84
CA GLN A 373 21.44 -16.63 -10.81
C GLN A 373 22.29 -16.91 -12.04
N GLN A 374 22.43 -18.16 -12.44
CA GLN A 374 23.14 -18.57 -13.66
C GLN A 374 22.54 -17.92 -14.91
N ARG A 375 21.20 -17.92 -15.03
CA ARG A 375 20.52 -17.28 -16.17
C ARG A 375 20.78 -15.77 -16.22
N ILE A 376 20.80 -15.08 -15.06
CA ILE A 376 21.13 -13.65 -15.01
C ILE A 376 22.58 -13.41 -15.40
N ARG A 377 23.51 -14.21 -14.85
CA ARG A 377 24.94 -14.11 -15.16
C ARG A 377 25.22 -14.34 -16.64
N SER A 378 24.65 -15.39 -17.24
CA SER A 378 24.79 -15.68 -18.68
C SER A 378 24.41 -14.47 -19.54
N ARG A 379 23.27 -13.82 -19.24
CA ARG A 379 22.86 -12.60 -19.95
C ARG A 379 23.82 -11.42 -19.75
N GLN A 380 24.51 -11.36 -18.62
CA GLN A 380 25.50 -10.31 -18.36
C GLN A 380 26.83 -10.63 -19.07
N ILE A 381 27.21 -11.89 -19.15
CA ILE A 381 28.36 -12.37 -19.92
C ILE A 381 28.16 -12.08 -21.41
N GLU A 382 27.02 -12.43 -22.00
CA GLU A 382 26.67 -12.06 -23.38
C GLU A 382 26.80 -10.55 -23.66
N ARG A 383 26.41 -9.72 -22.68
CA ARG A 383 26.57 -8.27 -22.78
C ARG A 383 28.05 -7.85 -22.69
N ALA A 384 28.84 -8.52 -21.87
CA ALA A 384 30.28 -8.31 -21.77
C ALA A 384 30.98 -8.65 -23.10
N GLU A 385 30.66 -9.77 -23.73
CA GLU A 385 31.15 -10.19 -25.05
C GLU A 385 30.82 -9.16 -26.14
N ARG A 386 29.59 -8.63 -26.15
CA ARG A 386 29.20 -7.54 -27.07
C ARG A 386 30.05 -6.27 -26.85
N ILE A 387 30.41 -5.95 -25.61
CA ILE A 387 31.28 -4.81 -25.28
C ILE A 387 32.68 -5.10 -25.77
N ILE A 388 33.21 -6.31 -25.60
CA ILE A 388 34.52 -6.74 -26.09
C ILE A 388 34.59 -6.65 -27.62
N SER A 389 33.54 -7.03 -28.31
CA SER A 389 33.45 -7.00 -29.78
C SER A 389 33.21 -5.61 -30.36
N SER A 390 32.82 -4.62 -29.54
CA SER A 390 32.51 -3.27 -29.99
C SER A 390 33.74 -2.46 -30.30
N PRO A 391 33.74 -1.61 -31.36
CA PRO A 391 34.83 -0.69 -31.65
C PRO A 391 35.10 0.31 -30.53
N CYS A 392 34.10 0.62 -29.72
CA CYS A 392 34.15 1.63 -28.66
C CYS A 392 34.44 0.99 -27.28
N LYS A 393 35.65 0.49 -27.08
CA LYS A 393 36.08 -0.32 -25.92
C LYS A 393 36.39 0.49 -24.64
N LYS A 394 36.28 1.83 -24.64
CA LYS A 394 36.68 2.72 -23.53
C LYS A 394 35.57 2.98 -22.52
N ARG A 395 34.86 1.95 -22.02
CA ARG A 395 33.83 2.11 -21.01
C ARG A 395 34.36 1.72 -19.63
N LYS A 396 34.10 2.53 -18.61
CA LYS A 396 34.29 2.14 -17.20
C LYS A 396 33.02 1.49 -16.68
N GLY A 397 33.13 0.45 -15.86
CA GLY A 397 31.99 -0.15 -15.16
C GLY A 397 31.29 0.93 -14.32
N LYS A 398 29.95 0.95 -14.36
CA LYS A 398 29.13 1.94 -13.66
C LYS A 398 28.85 1.55 -12.20
N ASN A 399 28.76 0.25 -11.93
CA ASN A 399 28.46 -0.29 -10.60
C ASN A 399 28.93 -1.75 -10.51
N GLN A 400 28.80 -2.37 -9.33
CA GLN A 400 29.22 -3.76 -9.08
C GLN A 400 28.49 -4.82 -9.94
N ASN A 401 27.32 -4.49 -10.50
CA ASN A 401 26.54 -5.36 -11.37
C ASN A 401 26.71 -5.03 -12.86
N ASP A 402 27.62 -4.11 -13.22
CA ASP A 402 27.88 -3.79 -14.61
C ASP A 402 28.57 -4.99 -15.30
N PRO A 403 28.15 -5.36 -16.53
CA PRO A 403 28.81 -6.42 -17.32
C PRO A 403 30.32 -6.24 -17.47
N MET A 404 30.83 -5.01 -17.41
CA MET A 404 32.28 -4.71 -17.44
C MET A 404 33.08 -5.40 -16.32
N ARG A 405 32.46 -5.89 -15.24
CA ARG A 405 33.15 -6.67 -14.21
C ARG A 405 33.68 -8.02 -14.72
N PHE A 406 33.10 -8.51 -15.80
CA PHE A 406 33.51 -9.74 -16.49
C PHE A 406 34.45 -9.47 -17.66
N VAL A 407 34.97 -8.24 -17.78
CA VAL A 407 35.92 -7.86 -18.83
C VAL A 407 37.26 -7.58 -18.21
N LYS A 408 38.21 -8.46 -18.48
CA LYS A 408 39.64 -8.28 -18.13
C LYS A 408 40.34 -7.44 -19.20
N LYS A 409 41.19 -6.56 -18.76
CA LYS A 409 41.97 -5.72 -19.64
C LYS A 409 43.45 -6.06 -19.49
N THR A 410 44.04 -6.60 -20.52
CA THR A 410 45.46 -6.94 -20.58
C THR A 410 46.19 -5.91 -21.40
N SER A 411 47.35 -5.45 -20.91
CA SER A 411 48.20 -4.43 -21.55
C SER A 411 49.66 -4.92 -21.66
N VAL A 412 49.85 -6.22 -21.69
CA VAL A 412 51.20 -6.85 -21.73
C VAL A 412 51.25 -7.79 -22.92
N THR A 413 52.39 -7.84 -23.59
CA THR A 413 52.71 -8.80 -24.66
C THR A 413 53.03 -10.18 -24.06
N ASP A 414 53.05 -11.23 -24.88
CA ASP A 414 53.39 -12.60 -24.45
C ASP A 414 54.82 -12.70 -23.89
N ASP A 415 55.70 -11.74 -24.27
CA ASP A 415 57.08 -11.63 -23.76
C ASP A 415 57.18 -10.79 -22.46
N GLY A 416 56.04 -10.35 -21.89
CA GLY A 416 56.00 -9.59 -20.65
C GLY A 416 56.25 -8.08 -20.77
N GLU A 417 56.37 -7.53 -21.97
CA GLU A 417 56.52 -6.09 -22.21
C GLU A 417 55.15 -5.37 -22.22
N ILE A 418 55.14 -4.08 -21.87
CA ILE A 418 53.91 -3.25 -21.87
C ILE A 418 53.48 -3.01 -23.32
N ALA A 419 52.35 -3.56 -23.73
CA ALA A 419 51.81 -3.40 -25.07
C ALA A 419 51.11 -2.05 -25.27
N GLU A 420 51.31 -1.41 -26.41
CA GLU A 420 50.60 -0.19 -26.84
C GLU A 420 49.08 -0.47 -27.04
N LYS A 421 48.72 -1.67 -27.46
CA LYS A 421 47.33 -2.10 -27.66
C LYS A 421 46.80 -2.85 -26.46
N LYS A 422 45.66 -2.39 -25.95
CA LYS A 422 44.91 -3.05 -24.87
C LYS A 422 44.05 -4.17 -25.45
N VAL A 423 44.22 -5.37 -24.93
CA VAL A 423 43.37 -6.51 -25.22
C VAL A 423 42.28 -6.59 -24.18
N TYR A 424 41.05 -6.85 -24.61
CA TYR A 424 39.88 -7.04 -23.76
C TYR A 424 39.39 -8.47 -23.98
N GLU A 425 39.27 -9.22 -22.90
CA GLU A 425 38.84 -10.63 -22.89
C GLU A 425 37.89 -10.88 -21.73
N LEU A 426 37.19 -11.99 -21.72
CA LEU A 426 36.36 -12.40 -20.56
C LEU A 426 37.28 -12.72 -19.38
N ASP A 427 36.84 -12.32 -18.20
CA ASP A 427 37.50 -12.61 -16.93
C ASP A 427 36.92 -13.91 -16.36
N GLU A 428 37.40 -15.04 -16.82
CA GLU A 428 36.98 -16.37 -16.41
C GLU A 428 37.20 -16.60 -14.90
N GLU A 429 38.21 -16.02 -14.30
CA GLU A 429 38.45 -16.07 -12.86
C GLU A 429 37.32 -15.38 -12.06
N GLN A 430 36.89 -14.23 -12.56
CA GLN A 430 35.79 -13.48 -11.93
C GLN A 430 34.46 -14.21 -12.10
N ILE A 431 34.23 -14.85 -13.25
CA ILE A 431 33.05 -15.67 -13.50
C ILE A 431 33.04 -16.85 -12.51
N ALA A 432 34.13 -17.63 -12.43
CA ALA A 432 34.26 -18.75 -11.52
C ALA A 432 34.10 -18.33 -10.05
N LYS A 433 34.64 -17.18 -9.64
CA LYS A 433 34.45 -16.62 -8.29
C LYS A 433 32.99 -16.31 -7.99
N GLU A 434 32.23 -15.84 -8.97
CA GLU A 434 30.79 -15.58 -8.76
C GLU A 434 29.96 -16.87 -8.73
N GLU A 435 30.38 -17.90 -9.45
CA GLU A 435 29.71 -19.22 -9.51
C GLU A 435 29.72 -19.95 -8.17
N LEU A 436 30.74 -19.74 -7.35
CA LEU A 436 30.83 -20.33 -6.02
C LEU A 436 29.66 -19.98 -5.09
N TYR A 437 28.97 -18.87 -5.37
CA TYR A 437 27.86 -18.39 -4.56
C TYR A 437 26.47 -18.74 -5.13
N ASP A 438 26.42 -19.46 -6.25
CA ASP A 438 25.15 -19.78 -6.90
C ASP A 438 24.30 -20.72 -6.06
N GLY A 439 23.04 -20.32 -5.91
CA GLY A 439 22.07 -21.06 -5.09
C GLY A 439 22.15 -20.72 -3.60
N PHE A 440 23.22 -20.09 -3.13
CA PHE A 440 23.39 -19.76 -1.72
C PHE A 440 22.78 -18.42 -1.34
N TYR A 441 22.17 -18.40 -0.17
CA TYR A 441 21.65 -17.21 0.48
C TYR A 441 21.87 -17.34 1.98
N ALA A 442 22.16 -16.27 2.69
CA ALA A 442 22.43 -16.33 4.11
C ALA A 442 21.68 -15.27 4.91
N VAL A 443 21.31 -15.65 6.12
CA VAL A 443 20.60 -14.82 7.09
C VAL A 443 21.33 -14.93 8.44
N MET A 444 21.58 -13.79 9.07
CA MET A 444 22.10 -13.71 10.44
C MET A 444 20.94 -13.46 11.40
N THR A 445 20.90 -14.22 12.50
CA THR A 445 19.83 -14.12 13.50
C THR A 445 20.33 -14.46 14.89
N ASN A 446 19.66 -13.89 15.91
CA ASN A 446 19.74 -14.35 17.30
C ASN A 446 18.44 -15.04 17.74
N LEU A 447 17.53 -15.30 16.80
CA LEU A 447 16.28 -15.99 17.10
C LEU A 447 16.54 -17.49 17.20
N GLU A 448 16.13 -18.08 18.32
CA GLU A 448 16.09 -19.52 18.51
C GLU A 448 14.72 -20.04 18.04
N GLY A 449 14.68 -21.15 17.33
CA GLY A 449 13.41 -21.76 16.93
C GLY A 449 13.39 -22.41 15.55
N ASN A 450 12.22 -22.49 14.97
CA ASN A 450 12.01 -23.19 13.70
C ASN A 450 12.64 -22.44 12.52
N ILE A 451 13.61 -23.06 11.88
CA ILE A 451 14.33 -22.52 10.72
C ILE A 451 13.39 -22.19 9.56
N GLU A 452 12.32 -22.98 9.35
CA GLU A 452 11.31 -22.69 8.32
C GLU A 452 10.65 -21.34 8.54
N GLU A 453 10.34 -21.02 9.80
CA GLU A 453 9.74 -19.73 10.17
C GLU A 453 10.73 -18.58 9.90
N ILE A 454 12.00 -18.74 10.25
CA ILE A 454 13.03 -17.72 9.99
C ILE A 454 13.21 -17.49 8.49
N ILE A 455 13.23 -18.55 7.69
CA ILE A 455 13.30 -18.46 6.22
C ILE A 455 12.05 -17.74 5.68
N LYS A 456 10.87 -18.05 6.21
CA LYS A 456 9.61 -17.42 5.82
C LYS A 456 9.60 -15.93 6.16
N ILE A 457 10.03 -15.54 7.37
CA ILE A 457 10.18 -14.14 7.79
C ILE A 457 11.04 -13.38 6.78
N ASN A 458 12.22 -13.90 6.47
CA ASN A 458 13.11 -13.22 5.53
C ASN A 458 12.52 -13.14 4.11
N LYS A 459 11.78 -14.16 3.66
CA LYS A 459 11.12 -14.13 2.35
C LYS A 459 10.04 -13.06 2.25
N GLN A 460 9.28 -12.80 3.31
CA GLN A 460 8.22 -11.78 3.31
C GLN A 460 8.75 -10.34 3.21
N ARG A 461 10.05 -10.12 3.35
CA ARG A 461 10.68 -8.81 3.20
C ARG A 461 10.38 -8.12 1.85
N TRP A 462 10.06 -8.86 0.80
CA TRP A 462 9.68 -8.28 -0.51
C TRP A 462 8.47 -7.31 -0.42
N GLU A 463 7.61 -7.46 0.58
CA GLU A 463 6.43 -6.59 0.73
C GLU A 463 6.80 -5.12 1.03
N ILE A 464 7.95 -4.87 1.67
CA ILE A 464 8.40 -3.49 1.88
C ILE A 464 8.92 -2.86 0.58
N GLU A 465 9.53 -3.66 -0.29
CA GLU A 465 9.93 -3.22 -1.64
C GLU A 465 8.69 -2.88 -2.48
N GLU A 466 7.62 -3.65 -2.33
CA GLU A 466 6.32 -3.40 -2.95
C GLU A 466 5.68 -2.11 -2.43
N ASN A 467 5.75 -1.83 -1.11
CA ASN A 467 5.30 -0.56 -0.54
C ASN A 467 6.02 0.64 -1.17
N PHE A 468 7.34 0.55 -1.33
CA PHE A 468 8.10 1.59 -2.02
C PHE A 468 7.77 1.68 -3.50
N ARG A 469 7.50 0.56 -4.17
CA ARG A 469 7.06 0.56 -5.57
C ARG A 469 5.74 1.32 -5.70
N ILE A 470 4.74 1.00 -4.88
CA ILE A 470 3.43 1.69 -4.87
C ILE A 470 3.61 3.20 -4.66
N MET A 471 4.42 3.60 -3.67
CA MET A 471 4.68 5.02 -3.44
C MET A 471 5.32 5.71 -4.64
N LYS A 472 6.22 5.04 -5.35
CA LYS A 472 6.98 5.62 -6.48
C LYS A 472 6.20 5.62 -7.78
N THR A 473 5.39 4.59 -8.04
CA THR A 473 4.65 4.42 -9.30
C THR A 473 3.22 4.90 -9.18
N GLU A 474 2.44 4.32 -8.25
CA GLU A 474 1.01 4.62 -8.16
C GLU A 474 0.74 6.01 -7.56
N PHE A 475 1.51 6.37 -6.53
CA PHE A 475 1.34 7.66 -5.87
C PHE A 475 2.28 8.74 -6.39
N GLU A 476 3.14 8.44 -7.35
CA GLU A 476 4.09 9.41 -7.94
C GLU A 476 4.75 10.30 -6.86
N ALA A 477 5.25 9.66 -5.78
CA ALA A 477 5.90 10.40 -4.70
C ALA A 477 7.17 11.14 -5.15
N ARG A 478 7.60 10.91 -6.38
CA ARG A 478 8.72 11.55 -7.08
C ARG A 478 8.33 11.91 -8.52
N PRO A 479 8.87 13.01 -9.08
CA PRO A 479 9.73 13.99 -8.43
C PRO A 479 9.02 14.77 -7.32
N VAL A 480 9.80 15.21 -6.31
CA VAL A 480 9.25 15.98 -5.19
C VAL A 480 9.17 17.45 -5.57
N TYR A 481 7.96 18.02 -5.63
CA TYR A 481 7.71 19.39 -6.10
C TYR A 481 7.80 20.47 -5.02
N VAL A 482 7.90 20.09 -3.73
CA VAL A 482 8.04 21.04 -2.60
C VAL A 482 9.52 21.17 -2.21
N ARG A 483 9.92 22.37 -1.76
CA ARG A 483 11.35 22.68 -1.53
C ARG A 483 11.73 22.84 -0.06
N ARG A 484 10.84 23.35 0.79
CA ARG A 484 11.09 23.55 2.23
C ARG A 484 11.02 22.21 2.95
N ASP A 485 11.88 21.98 3.94
CA ASP A 485 12.01 20.73 4.68
C ASP A 485 10.70 20.31 5.37
N ASP A 486 10.00 21.27 6.01
CA ASP A 486 8.68 21.00 6.58
C ASP A 486 7.66 20.53 5.53
N ARG A 487 7.65 21.15 4.35
CA ARG A 487 6.75 20.75 3.25
C ARG A 487 7.16 19.42 2.61
N ILE A 488 8.45 19.09 2.59
CA ILE A 488 8.96 17.79 2.16
C ILE A 488 8.46 16.71 3.13
N LYS A 489 8.60 16.94 4.45
CA LYS A 489 8.10 16.02 5.48
C LYS A 489 6.58 15.80 5.36
N ALA A 490 5.82 16.89 5.17
CA ALA A 490 4.37 16.80 4.96
C ALA A 490 3.97 16.09 3.66
N HIS A 491 4.75 16.23 2.58
CA HIS A 491 4.52 15.49 1.35
C HIS A 491 4.64 13.97 1.60
N PHE A 492 5.69 13.52 2.29
CA PHE A 492 5.87 12.10 2.61
C PHE A 492 4.85 11.61 3.63
N MET A 493 4.40 12.46 4.57
CA MET A 493 3.26 12.13 5.45
C MET A 493 1.99 11.87 4.63
N THR A 494 1.69 12.70 3.63
CA THR A 494 0.56 12.48 2.73
C THR A 494 0.70 11.14 1.99
N CYS A 495 1.88 10.82 1.48
CA CYS A 495 2.16 9.54 0.80
C CYS A 495 2.03 8.34 1.76
N TYR A 496 2.52 8.48 2.99
CA TYR A 496 2.41 7.46 4.03
C TYR A 496 0.95 7.16 4.40
N ILE A 497 0.14 8.20 4.63
CA ILE A 497 -1.29 8.02 4.91
C ILE A 497 -1.99 7.36 3.72
N SER A 498 -1.67 7.76 2.49
CA SER A 498 -2.20 7.14 1.27
C SER A 498 -1.85 5.66 1.17
N LEU A 499 -0.61 5.30 1.52
CA LEU A 499 -0.18 3.90 1.56
C LEU A 499 -0.90 3.10 2.65
N LEU A 500 -1.07 3.67 3.83
CA LEU A 500 -1.82 3.05 4.93
C LEU A 500 -3.28 2.79 4.50
N LEU A 501 -3.96 3.78 3.93
CA LEU A 501 -5.33 3.64 3.43
C LEU A 501 -5.43 2.57 2.34
N TYR A 502 -4.49 2.57 1.40
CA TYR A 502 -4.45 1.56 0.35
C TYR A 502 -4.29 0.14 0.92
N ARG A 503 -3.34 -0.08 1.85
CA ARG A 503 -3.13 -1.40 2.46
C ARG A 503 -4.35 -1.85 3.26
N LEU A 504 -4.99 -0.97 4.00
CA LEU A 504 -6.23 -1.29 4.71
C LEU A 504 -7.38 -1.60 3.74
N LEU A 505 -7.49 -0.86 2.63
CA LEU A 505 -8.45 -1.15 1.56
C LEU A 505 -8.22 -2.53 0.96
N GLU A 506 -6.98 -2.84 0.60
CA GLU A 506 -6.56 -4.14 0.05
C GLU A 506 -6.94 -5.29 0.99
N LYS A 507 -6.67 -5.16 2.30
CA LYS A 507 -7.07 -6.14 3.32
C LYS A 507 -8.60 -6.30 3.39
N LYS A 508 -9.34 -5.21 3.41
CA LYS A 508 -10.82 -5.24 3.46
C LYS A 508 -11.45 -5.96 2.27
N ILE A 509 -10.89 -5.83 1.07
CA ILE A 509 -11.41 -6.50 -0.14
C ILE A 509 -10.77 -7.89 -0.39
N GLY A 510 -9.93 -8.38 0.55
CA GLY A 510 -9.44 -9.75 0.60
C GLY A 510 -8.19 -10.05 -0.22
N ASN A 511 -7.31 -9.08 -0.48
CA ASN A 511 -6.01 -9.25 -1.16
C ASN A 511 -6.08 -9.94 -2.54
N ARG A 512 -7.16 -9.75 -3.29
CA ARG A 512 -7.43 -10.47 -4.55
C ARG A 512 -6.95 -9.73 -5.80
N TYR A 513 -6.65 -8.45 -5.67
CA TYR A 513 -6.38 -7.56 -6.79
C TYR A 513 -5.04 -6.86 -6.60
N THR A 514 -4.38 -6.51 -7.70
CA THR A 514 -3.12 -5.76 -7.65
C THR A 514 -3.36 -4.29 -7.28
N ALA A 515 -2.30 -3.61 -6.82
CA ALA A 515 -2.36 -2.19 -6.49
C ALA A 515 -2.82 -1.34 -7.69
N GLU A 516 -2.29 -1.61 -8.86
CA GLU A 516 -2.67 -0.96 -10.11
C GLU A 516 -4.17 -1.11 -10.39
N GLN A 517 -4.70 -2.34 -10.31
CA GLN A 517 -6.13 -2.61 -10.57
C GLN A 517 -7.05 -1.86 -9.60
N ILE A 518 -6.72 -1.84 -8.31
CA ILE A 518 -7.53 -1.16 -7.29
C ILE A 518 -7.51 0.35 -7.54
N ILE A 519 -6.32 0.92 -7.69
CA ILE A 519 -6.13 2.37 -7.81
C ILE A 519 -6.73 2.88 -9.12
N GLU A 520 -6.51 2.19 -10.24
CA GLU A 520 -7.12 2.55 -11.53
C GLU A 520 -8.65 2.44 -11.48
N THR A 521 -9.20 1.45 -10.77
CA THR A 521 -10.65 1.36 -10.56
C THR A 521 -11.16 2.60 -9.83
N LEU A 522 -10.54 2.99 -8.70
CA LEU A 522 -10.94 4.19 -7.96
C LEU A 522 -10.81 5.46 -8.81
N ARG A 523 -9.77 5.59 -9.62
CA ARG A 523 -9.54 6.71 -10.55
C ARG A 523 -10.60 6.79 -11.63
N SER A 524 -11.06 5.65 -12.11
CA SER A 524 -12.08 5.58 -13.17
C SER A 524 -13.50 5.97 -12.71
N MET A 525 -13.79 5.87 -11.40
CA MET A 525 -15.14 6.05 -10.84
C MET A 525 -15.59 7.51 -10.89
N LYS A 526 -16.02 7.94 -12.09
CA LYS A 526 -16.55 9.29 -12.34
C LYS A 526 -18.08 9.25 -12.44
N MET A 527 -18.69 10.37 -12.07
CA MET A 527 -20.13 10.60 -12.09
C MET A 527 -20.44 11.83 -12.94
N THR A 528 -21.39 11.72 -13.85
CA THR A 528 -21.88 12.87 -14.61
C THR A 528 -23.12 13.43 -13.95
N LEU A 529 -23.09 14.72 -13.59
CA LEU A 529 -24.25 15.44 -13.04
C LEU A 529 -25.22 15.80 -14.16
N LEU A 530 -26.47 15.37 -14.01
CA LEU A 530 -27.61 15.79 -14.84
C LEU A 530 -28.46 16.79 -14.04
N ASN A 531 -28.23 18.09 -14.25
CA ASN A 531 -28.96 19.13 -13.53
C ASN A 531 -30.47 19.09 -13.79
N THR A 532 -30.87 18.79 -15.03
CA THR A 532 -32.29 18.65 -15.44
C THR A 532 -33.02 17.52 -14.68
N ALA A 533 -32.31 16.42 -14.40
CA ALA A 533 -32.85 15.28 -13.66
C ALA A 533 -32.54 15.33 -12.15
N ASN A 534 -31.80 16.36 -11.69
CA ASN A 534 -31.36 16.52 -10.30
C ASN A 534 -30.66 15.27 -9.72
N GLY A 535 -29.70 14.71 -10.47
CA GLY A 535 -29.00 13.49 -10.07
C GLY A 535 -27.74 13.23 -10.87
N TYR A 536 -27.15 12.08 -10.62
CA TYR A 536 -25.88 11.64 -11.20
C TYR A 536 -26.06 10.34 -11.98
N VAL A 537 -25.30 10.22 -13.06
CA VAL A 537 -25.15 8.99 -13.85
C VAL A 537 -23.70 8.52 -13.73
N PRO A 538 -23.44 7.26 -13.37
CA PRO A 538 -22.09 6.68 -13.37
C PRO A 538 -21.50 6.71 -14.79
N SER A 539 -20.25 7.18 -14.89
CA SER A 539 -19.50 7.24 -16.15
C SER A 539 -18.28 6.32 -16.08
N TYR A 540 -18.45 5.14 -15.48
CA TYR A 540 -17.41 4.12 -15.34
C TYR A 540 -18.00 2.73 -15.57
N THR A 541 -17.13 1.76 -15.84
CA THR A 541 -17.52 0.36 -16.05
C THR A 541 -17.68 -0.36 -14.72
N ARG A 542 -18.80 -1.07 -14.53
CA ARG A 542 -18.99 -1.98 -13.42
C ARG A 542 -18.17 -3.24 -13.64
N THR A 543 -17.34 -3.61 -12.66
CA THR A 543 -16.44 -4.76 -12.67
C THR A 543 -16.56 -5.55 -11.36
N GLU A 544 -15.88 -6.70 -11.27
CA GLU A 544 -15.80 -7.46 -10.01
C GLU A 544 -15.17 -6.64 -8.87
N ILE A 545 -14.20 -5.78 -9.19
CA ILE A 545 -13.55 -4.90 -8.21
C ILE A 545 -14.55 -3.87 -7.69
N THR A 546 -15.31 -3.19 -8.57
CA THR A 546 -16.34 -2.23 -8.14
C THR A 546 -17.41 -2.90 -7.31
N ASP A 547 -17.84 -4.13 -7.67
CA ASP A 547 -18.79 -4.90 -6.87
C ASP A 547 -18.24 -5.31 -5.51
N SER A 548 -16.94 -5.67 -5.45
CA SER A 548 -16.25 -5.97 -4.20
C SER A 548 -16.19 -4.75 -3.28
N LEU A 549 -15.80 -3.58 -3.83
CA LEU A 549 -15.77 -2.31 -3.11
C LEU A 549 -17.16 -1.96 -2.54
N HIS A 550 -18.20 -1.92 -3.38
CA HIS A 550 -19.55 -1.58 -2.96
C HIS A 550 -20.11 -2.53 -1.89
N ARG A 551 -19.82 -3.81 -2.01
CA ARG A 551 -20.25 -4.83 -1.04
C ARG A 551 -19.57 -4.67 0.31
N THR A 552 -18.25 -4.42 0.28
CA THR A 552 -17.42 -4.27 1.49
C THR A 552 -17.76 -2.99 2.25
N PHE A 553 -18.03 -1.90 1.54
CA PHE A 553 -18.29 -0.58 2.15
C PHE A 553 -19.76 -0.28 2.40
N GLY A 554 -20.69 -1.12 1.92
CA GLY A 554 -22.12 -1.03 2.24
C GLY A 554 -22.88 0.10 1.55
N PHE A 555 -22.31 0.74 0.54
CA PHE A 555 -23.01 1.72 -0.32
C PHE A 555 -22.74 1.44 -1.80
N ARG A 556 -23.60 1.99 -2.70
CA ARG A 556 -23.45 1.79 -4.14
C ARG A 556 -23.54 3.11 -4.91
N THR A 557 -22.61 3.30 -5.84
CA THR A 557 -22.56 4.45 -6.77
C THR A 557 -22.71 4.02 -8.23
N ASP A 558 -23.12 2.78 -8.49
CA ASP A 558 -23.22 2.16 -9.81
C ASP A 558 -24.67 1.86 -10.25
N TYR A 559 -25.65 2.51 -9.63
CA TYR A 559 -27.01 2.55 -10.20
C TYR A 559 -27.03 3.43 -11.45
N GLU A 560 -27.83 3.06 -12.47
CA GLU A 560 -27.95 3.83 -13.73
C GLU A 560 -28.24 5.32 -13.50
N PHE A 561 -28.96 5.64 -12.43
CA PHE A 561 -29.23 7.02 -12.01
C PHE A 561 -29.27 7.10 -10.48
N ILE A 562 -28.62 8.10 -9.91
CA ILE A 562 -28.60 8.37 -8.47
C ILE A 562 -29.06 9.81 -8.22
N LYS A 563 -30.16 9.97 -7.50
CA LYS A 563 -30.66 11.29 -7.09
C LYS A 563 -29.63 12.03 -6.25
N LYS A 564 -29.60 13.36 -6.30
CA LYS A 564 -28.73 14.17 -5.42
C LYS A 564 -29.00 13.91 -3.93
N SER A 565 -30.23 13.63 -3.53
CA SER A 565 -30.60 13.26 -2.15
C SER A 565 -29.91 11.96 -1.74
N THR A 566 -30.00 10.91 -2.55
CA THR A 566 -29.35 9.62 -2.33
C THR A 566 -27.82 9.76 -2.26
N MET A 567 -27.22 10.54 -3.16
CA MET A 567 -25.78 10.80 -3.13
C MET A 567 -25.37 11.52 -1.84
N ARG A 568 -26.15 12.50 -1.37
CA ARG A 568 -25.91 13.15 -0.06
C ARG A 568 -25.99 12.15 1.10
N SER A 569 -26.93 11.20 1.03
CA SER A 569 -27.05 10.14 2.03
C SER A 569 -25.83 9.23 2.04
N ILE A 570 -25.32 8.84 0.85
CA ILE A 570 -24.08 8.06 0.70
C ILE A 570 -22.90 8.83 1.31
N ILE A 571 -22.73 10.10 0.96
CA ILE A 571 -21.65 10.95 1.51
C ILE A 571 -21.76 11.07 3.03
N LYS A 572 -22.98 11.18 3.57
CA LYS A 572 -23.18 11.20 5.02
C LYS A 572 -22.78 9.86 5.63
N GLN A 573 -23.20 8.74 5.04
CA GLN A 573 -22.86 7.39 5.49
C GLN A 573 -21.35 7.17 5.56
N THR A 574 -20.58 7.63 4.57
CA THR A 574 -19.12 7.48 4.57
C THR A 574 -18.41 8.28 5.67
N LYS A 575 -19.11 9.23 6.32
CA LYS A 575 -18.62 10.03 7.46
C LYS A 575 -19.11 9.53 8.82
N GLU A 576 -19.91 8.47 8.84
CA GLU A 576 -20.39 7.84 10.06
C GLU A 576 -19.55 6.59 10.36
N ILE A 577 -19.15 6.42 11.63
CA ILE A 577 -18.42 5.24 12.06
C ILE A 577 -19.41 4.09 12.19
N ASN A 578 -19.43 3.21 11.21
CA ASN A 578 -20.11 1.93 11.32
C ASN A 578 -19.12 0.94 11.99
N LEU A 579 -19.04 0.96 13.31
CA LEU A 579 -18.38 -0.14 14.03
C LEU A 579 -19.34 -1.34 14.03
N PRO A 580 -18.84 -2.56 13.72
CA PRO A 580 -19.64 -3.78 13.77
C PRO A 580 -20.12 -4.09 15.18
#